data_4098ce3e2722138d076e12a6ebf6fda3
#
_entry.id   4098ce3e2722138d076e12a6ebf6fda3
#
_cell.length_a   1.000
_cell.length_b   1.000
_cell.length_c   1.000
_cell.angle_alpha   90.00
_cell.angle_beta   90.00
_cell.angle_gamma   90.00
#
_symmetry.space_group_name_H-M   'P 1'
#
loop_
_entity.id
_entity.type
_entity.pdbx_description
1 polymer ?
#
loop_
_entity_poly.entity_id
_entity_poly.type
_entity_poly.pdbx_seq_one_letter_code
_entity_poly.pdbx_strand_id
1 'polypeptide(L)'
;MRAHYKFWPKRLPHRITPPATSLWDNLAISARRYPNKAALVFFGRVFSYQDVLRKAERLAARLAVLGVQKGDRVVLNMQNCPQLVIAHFAILRANAVVVPVNPMNRAEELKHYITDPDAKVALTTSDLAAELARASDALPEGQRLAHLIVTHFTDAFDGNVTGADAPPEAWTDWLLTHHALPPLAGGEVLSWHDALANDLPLPALDVGPADLSILPYTSGTTGLPKGCMHTHASVMHNAMASGIWGNGTPE
;
A
#
# COMPACT_ATOMS: atom_id res chain seq x y z
N MET A 1 41.28 -1.31 2.99
CA MET A 1 40.18 -2.27 2.82
C MET A 1 39.26 -2.17 4.05
N ARG A 2 37.92 -2.10 3.90
CA ARG A 2 37.03 -2.02 5.07
C ARG A 2 37.08 -3.34 5.85
N ALA A 3 37.20 -3.29 7.18
CA ALA A 3 37.44 -4.47 8.02
C ALA A 3 36.40 -5.59 7.87
N HIS A 4 35.14 -5.23 7.63
CA HIS A 4 34.06 -6.21 7.44
C HIS A 4 34.12 -6.97 6.11
N TYR A 5 34.85 -6.50 5.10
CA TYR A 5 34.94 -7.19 3.80
C TYR A 5 35.65 -8.53 3.87
N LYS A 6 36.49 -8.77 4.88
CA LYS A 6 37.11 -10.09 5.08
C LYS A 6 36.09 -11.20 5.43
N PHE A 7 34.92 -10.82 5.94
CA PHE A 7 33.82 -11.73 6.29
C PHE A 7 32.68 -11.71 5.27
N TRP A 8 32.80 -10.87 4.20
CA TRP A 8 31.77 -10.73 3.20
C TRP A 8 31.68 -11.98 2.34
N PRO A 9 30.45 -12.51 2.06
CA PRO A 9 30.29 -13.67 1.21
C PRO A 9 30.89 -13.41 -0.19
N LYS A 10 31.77 -14.31 -0.64
CA LYS A 10 32.50 -14.15 -1.93
C LYS A 10 31.58 -13.98 -3.14
N ARG A 11 30.35 -14.51 -3.09
CA ARG A 11 29.34 -14.44 -4.15
C ARG A 11 28.62 -13.10 -4.23
N LEU A 12 28.73 -12.24 -3.21
CA LEU A 12 27.99 -10.99 -3.14
C LEU A 12 28.86 -9.80 -3.55
N PRO A 13 28.31 -8.87 -4.35
CA PRO A 13 29.01 -7.64 -4.69
C PRO A 13 29.15 -6.75 -3.43
N HIS A 14 30.25 -6.01 -3.36
CA HIS A 14 30.47 -5.06 -2.26
C HIS A 14 29.67 -3.75 -2.43
N ARG A 15 29.12 -3.52 -3.62
CA ARG A 15 28.30 -2.35 -3.98
C ARG A 15 27.24 -2.78 -4.97
N ILE A 16 26.09 -2.17 -4.88
CA ILE A 16 25.01 -2.29 -5.85
C ILE A 16 24.62 -0.89 -6.34
N THR A 17 24.23 -0.81 -7.59
CA THR A 17 23.65 0.41 -8.18
C THR A 17 22.21 0.08 -8.56
N PRO A 18 21.22 0.60 -7.83
CA PRO A 18 19.83 0.37 -8.18
C PRO A 18 19.50 1.08 -9.51
N PRO A 19 18.52 0.58 -10.29
CA PRO A 19 18.05 1.28 -11.46
C PRO A 19 17.47 2.65 -11.06
N ALA A 20 17.67 3.64 -11.92
CA ALA A 20 17.14 4.99 -11.74
C ALA A 20 15.66 5.07 -12.18
N THR A 21 14.82 4.21 -11.63
CA THR A 21 13.39 4.08 -11.93
C THR A 21 12.55 4.29 -10.69
N SER A 22 11.24 4.44 -10.85
CA SER A 22 10.31 4.45 -9.75
C SER A 22 10.01 3.04 -9.22
N LEU A 23 9.44 2.91 -8.03
CA LEU A 23 8.98 1.62 -7.51
C LEU A 23 7.80 1.05 -8.30
N TRP A 24 7.00 1.91 -8.93
CA TRP A 24 5.94 1.49 -9.86
C TRP A 24 6.50 0.65 -11.01
N ASP A 25 7.66 1.01 -11.53
CA ASP A 25 8.29 0.31 -12.66
C ASP A 25 8.55 -1.18 -12.36
N ASN A 26 8.73 -1.55 -11.09
CA ASN A 26 8.90 -2.96 -10.72
C ASN A 26 7.67 -3.79 -11.06
N LEU A 27 6.46 -3.28 -10.74
CA LEU A 27 5.21 -3.94 -11.10
C LEU A 27 4.98 -3.88 -12.61
N ALA A 28 5.15 -2.72 -13.23
CA ALA A 28 4.90 -2.52 -14.67
C ALA A 28 5.80 -3.41 -15.54
N ILE A 29 7.10 -3.51 -15.21
CA ILE A 29 8.06 -4.37 -15.91
C ILE A 29 7.71 -5.85 -15.67
N SER A 30 7.39 -6.25 -14.44
CA SER A 30 7.03 -7.63 -14.11
C SER A 30 5.75 -8.06 -14.83
N ALA A 31 4.73 -7.22 -14.86
CA ALA A 31 3.48 -7.49 -15.57
C ALA A 31 3.69 -7.58 -17.10
N ARG A 32 4.60 -6.77 -17.67
CA ARG A 32 4.94 -6.85 -19.09
C ARG A 32 5.71 -8.12 -19.43
N ARG A 33 6.62 -8.57 -18.54
CA ARG A 33 7.44 -9.77 -18.76
C ARG A 33 6.69 -11.08 -18.47
N TYR A 34 5.84 -11.06 -17.45
CA TYR A 34 5.18 -12.25 -16.90
C TYR A 34 3.68 -12.00 -16.62
N PRO A 35 2.88 -11.57 -17.60
CA PRO A 35 1.51 -11.10 -17.37
C PRO A 35 0.63 -12.12 -16.63
N ASN A 36 0.76 -13.39 -17.00
CA ASN A 36 -0.07 -14.48 -16.48
C ASN A 36 0.54 -15.22 -15.27
N LYS A 37 1.78 -14.88 -14.85
CA LYS A 37 2.40 -15.48 -13.68
C LYS A 37 1.68 -14.98 -12.42
N ALA A 38 1.51 -15.87 -11.44
CA ALA A 38 0.96 -15.52 -10.13
C ALA A 38 1.84 -14.45 -9.46
N ALA A 39 1.25 -13.32 -9.12
CA ALA A 39 1.86 -12.25 -8.34
C ALA A 39 1.47 -12.34 -6.87
N LEU A 40 0.21 -12.65 -6.59
CA LEU A 40 -0.32 -12.79 -5.24
C LEU A 40 -1.20 -14.03 -5.17
N VAL A 41 -1.14 -14.72 -4.03
CA VAL A 41 -2.06 -15.81 -3.68
C VAL A 41 -2.66 -15.49 -2.33
N PHE A 42 -3.99 -15.56 -2.23
CA PHE A 42 -4.72 -15.25 -1.00
C PHE A 42 -5.88 -16.24 -0.85
N PHE A 43 -5.77 -17.14 0.10
CA PHE A 43 -6.74 -18.19 0.35
C PHE A 43 -7.22 -18.86 -0.95
N GLY A 44 -6.29 -19.47 -1.70
CA GLY A 44 -6.54 -20.18 -2.96
C GLY A 44 -6.83 -19.27 -4.18
N ARG A 45 -7.19 -18.02 -3.99
CA ARG A 45 -7.36 -17.08 -5.12
C ARG A 45 -6.02 -16.56 -5.60
N VAL A 46 -5.78 -16.70 -6.89
CA VAL A 46 -4.57 -16.26 -7.56
C VAL A 46 -4.84 -14.94 -8.29
N PHE A 47 -3.95 -13.96 -8.10
CA PHE A 47 -3.89 -12.73 -8.87
C PHE A 47 -2.64 -12.74 -9.72
N SER A 48 -2.77 -12.62 -11.03
CA SER A 48 -1.62 -12.47 -11.93
C SER A 48 -0.99 -11.08 -11.81
N TYR A 49 0.24 -10.93 -12.30
CA TYR A 49 0.88 -9.61 -12.41
C TYR A 49 0.03 -8.63 -13.22
N GLN A 50 -0.63 -9.10 -14.27
CA GLN A 50 -1.52 -8.27 -15.09
C GLN A 50 -2.78 -7.83 -14.32
N ASP A 51 -3.33 -8.72 -13.45
CA ASP A 51 -4.48 -8.35 -12.62
C ASP A 51 -4.13 -7.28 -11.59
N VAL A 52 -2.98 -7.43 -10.93
CA VAL A 52 -2.49 -6.44 -9.96
C VAL A 52 -2.22 -5.10 -10.65
N LEU A 53 -1.54 -5.11 -11.81
CA LEU A 53 -1.26 -3.91 -12.60
C LEU A 53 -2.55 -3.16 -12.94
N ARG A 54 -3.50 -3.85 -13.60
CA ARG A 54 -4.77 -3.25 -14.05
C ARG A 54 -5.58 -2.66 -12.89
N LYS A 55 -5.66 -3.37 -11.76
CA LYS A 55 -6.38 -2.88 -10.58
C LYS A 55 -5.66 -1.67 -9.96
N ALA A 56 -4.34 -1.69 -9.90
CA ALA A 56 -3.55 -0.56 -9.40
C ALA A 56 -3.69 0.68 -10.30
N GLU A 57 -3.71 0.52 -11.63
CA GLU A 57 -3.94 1.63 -12.56
C GLU A 57 -5.34 2.23 -12.43
N ARG A 58 -6.39 1.40 -12.32
CA ARG A 58 -7.76 1.88 -12.09
C ARG A 58 -7.87 2.67 -10.78
N LEU A 59 -7.29 2.14 -9.71
CA LEU A 59 -7.29 2.82 -8.41
C LEU A 59 -6.47 4.12 -8.44
N ALA A 60 -5.33 4.14 -9.15
CA ALA A 60 -4.53 5.35 -9.34
C ALA A 60 -5.30 6.45 -10.09
N ALA A 61 -6.04 6.07 -11.13
CA ALA A 61 -6.92 6.99 -11.86
C ALA A 61 -8.02 7.54 -10.94
N ARG A 62 -8.61 6.70 -10.08
CA ARG A 62 -9.58 7.15 -9.06
C ARG A 62 -8.95 8.13 -8.09
N LEU A 63 -7.77 7.84 -7.55
CA LEU A 63 -7.06 8.75 -6.63
C LEU A 63 -6.82 10.12 -7.27
N ALA A 64 -6.43 10.17 -8.55
CA ALA A 64 -6.26 11.42 -9.27
C ALA A 64 -7.58 12.21 -9.40
N VAL A 65 -8.71 11.54 -9.67
CA VAL A 65 -10.04 12.19 -9.72
C VAL A 65 -10.46 12.69 -8.33
N LEU A 66 -10.08 12.02 -7.26
CA LEU A 66 -10.29 12.48 -5.87
C LEU A 66 -9.34 13.64 -5.48
N GLY A 67 -8.54 14.15 -6.41
CA GLY A 67 -7.68 15.32 -6.21
C GLY A 67 -6.28 14.99 -5.71
N VAL A 68 -5.88 13.72 -5.63
CA VAL A 68 -4.51 13.34 -5.24
C VAL A 68 -3.53 13.80 -6.32
N GLN A 69 -2.54 14.55 -5.90
CA GLN A 69 -1.48 15.12 -6.73
C GLN A 69 -0.12 14.52 -6.40
N LYS A 70 0.88 14.83 -7.23
CA LYS A 70 2.27 14.42 -7.00
C LYS A 70 2.75 14.88 -5.62
N GLY A 71 3.27 13.92 -4.86
CA GLY A 71 3.83 14.16 -3.53
C GLY A 71 2.80 14.18 -2.40
N ASP A 72 1.51 14.09 -2.68
CA ASP A 72 0.49 13.96 -1.64
C ASP A 72 0.66 12.64 -0.89
N ARG A 73 0.36 12.66 0.40
CA ARG A 73 0.46 11.49 1.27
C ARG A 73 -0.91 10.84 1.40
N VAL A 74 -0.93 9.55 1.12
CA VAL A 74 -2.15 8.74 1.20
C VAL A 74 -1.98 7.69 2.28
N VAL A 75 -2.86 7.72 3.28
CA VAL A 75 -2.85 6.75 4.38
C VAL A 75 -3.28 5.38 3.89
N LEU A 76 -2.50 4.37 4.23
CA LEU A 76 -2.78 2.97 3.92
C LEU A 76 -2.84 2.17 5.23
N ASN A 77 -4.06 1.98 5.74
CA ASN A 77 -4.36 1.30 7.01
C ASN A 77 -5.10 0.00 6.74
N MET A 78 -4.37 -1.06 6.46
CA MET A 78 -4.91 -2.38 6.11
C MET A 78 -4.10 -3.49 6.73
N GLN A 79 -4.74 -4.62 7.02
CA GLN A 79 -4.06 -5.90 7.22
C GLN A 79 -3.47 -6.41 5.89
N ASN A 80 -2.54 -7.38 5.98
CA ASN A 80 -1.94 -7.99 4.79
C ASN A 80 -3.01 -8.71 3.96
N CYS A 81 -3.29 -8.17 2.78
CA CYS A 81 -4.25 -8.70 1.82
C CYS A 81 -3.85 -8.24 0.39
N PRO A 82 -4.40 -8.82 -0.67
CA PRO A 82 -4.13 -8.38 -2.04
C PRO A 82 -4.45 -6.91 -2.28
N GLN A 83 -5.49 -6.40 -1.65
CA GLN A 83 -5.90 -4.99 -1.79
C GLN A 83 -4.85 -4.02 -1.24
N LEU A 84 -4.14 -4.39 -0.15
CA LEU A 84 -3.03 -3.60 0.37
C LEU A 84 -1.92 -3.44 -0.68
N VAL A 85 -1.55 -4.53 -1.36
CA VAL A 85 -0.52 -4.50 -2.41
C VAL A 85 -0.98 -3.67 -3.61
N ILE A 86 -2.22 -3.86 -4.05
CA ILE A 86 -2.83 -3.09 -5.14
C ILE A 86 -2.87 -1.60 -4.79
N ALA A 87 -3.32 -1.25 -3.58
CA ALA A 87 -3.39 0.12 -3.09
C ALA A 87 -2.00 0.76 -2.98
N HIS A 88 -1.00 0.03 -2.47
CA HIS A 88 0.38 0.49 -2.42
C HIS A 88 0.88 0.92 -3.81
N PHE A 89 0.75 0.06 -4.80
CA PHE A 89 1.17 0.39 -6.16
C PHE A 89 0.29 1.45 -6.82
N ALA A 90 -0.99 1.53 -6.50
CA ALA A 90 -1.89 2.56 -7.00
C ALA A 90 -1.49 3.96 -6.51
N ILE A 91 -1.15 4.09 -5.22
CA ILE A 91 -0.67 5.35 -4.64
C ILE A 91 0.62 5.79 -5.35
N LEU A 92 1.58 4.89 -5.54
CA LEU A 92 2.82 5.18 -6.26
C LEU A 92 2.54 5.56 -7.72
N ARG A 93 1.57 4.89 -8.39
CA ARG A 93 1.18 5.16 -9.78
C ARG A 93 0.47 6.51 -9.93
N ALA A 94 -0.22 6.97 -8.88
CA ALA A 94 -0.80 8.31 -8.79
C ALA A 94 0.25 9.40 -8.46
N ASN A 95 1.54 9.08 -8.46
CA ASN A 95 2.65 9.95 -8.09
C ASN A 95 2.63 10.40 -6.62
N ALA A 96 1.92 9.68 -5.77
CA ALA A 96 1.73 10.00 -4.36
C ALA A 96 2.65 9.16 -3.45
N VAL A 97 2.68 9.52 -2.18
CA VAL A 97 3.51 8.91 -1.14
C VAL A 97 2.65 7.98 -0.28
N VAL A 98 3.07 6.74 -0.14
CA VAL A 98 2.37 5.76 0.73
C VAL A 98 2.67 6.05 2.19
N VAL A 99 1.64 6.19 3.02
CA VAL A 99 1.76 6.28 4.49
C VAL A 99 1.21 5.00 5.09
N PRO A 100 2.03 3.95 5.27
CA PRO A 100 1.57 2.70 5.86
C PRO A 100 1.37 2.89 7.37
N VAL A 101 0.21 2.48 7.85
CA VAL A 101 -0.17 2.61 9.26
C VAL A 101 -0.48 1.23 9.83
N ASN A 102 0.00 1.00 11.06
CA ASN A 102 -0.27 -0.26 11.76
C ASN A 102 -1.79 -0.42 11.98
N PRO A 103 -2.40 -1.51 11.49
CA PRO A 103 -3.83 -1.77 11.64
C PRO A 103 -4.30 -1.92 13.10
N MET A 104 -3.38 -2.12 14.04
CA MET A 104 -3.71 -2.18 15.48
C MET A 104 -3.89 -0.80 16.12
N ASN A 105 -3.53 0.29 15.44
CA ASN A 105 -3.69 1.64 15.98
C ASN A 105 -5.16 2.00 16.18
N ARG A 106 -5.43 2.73 17.26
CA ARG A 106 -6.77 3.21 17.61
C ARG A 106 -6.96 4.67 17.18
N ALA A 107 -8.19 5.17 17.26
CA ALA A 107 -8.56 6.49 16.76
C ALA A 107 -7.63 7.62 17.27
N GLU A 108 -7.22 7.59 18.55
CA GLU A 108 -6.32 8.61 19.10
C GLU A 108 -4.95 8.63 18.44
N GLU A 109 -4.40 7.46 18.14
CA GLU A 109 -3.10 7.34 17.47
C GLU A 109 -3.24 7.69 15.98
N LEU A 110 -4.36 7.28 15.35
CA LEU A 110 -4.63 7.52 13.93
C LEU A 110 -4.72 9.00 13.59
N LYS A 111 -5.13 9.88 14.51
CA LYS A 111 -5.12 11.34 14.33
C LYS A 111 -3.75 11.84 13.91
N HIS A 112 -2.69 11.36 14.56
CA HIS A 112 -1.32 11.76 14.23
C HIS A 112 -0.93 11.35 12.81
N TYR A 113 -1.29 10.14 12.38
CA TYR A 113 -1.00 9.63 11.03
C TYR A 113 -1.83 10.30 9.91
N ILE A 114 -2.89 11.03 10.27
CA ILE A 114 -3.65 11.89 9.34
C ILE A 114 -3.02 13.28 9.29
N THR A 115 -2.73 13.88 10.45
CA THR A 115 -2.35 15.29 10.55
C THR A 115 -0.89 15.56 10.22
N ASP A 116 0.05 14.74 10.71
CA ASP A 116 1.48 14.95 10.50
C ASP A 116 1.87 14.89 9.00
N PRO A 117 1.40 13.92 8.20
CA PRO A 117 1.64 13.91 6.78
C PRO A 117 0.67 14.82 5.99
N ASP A 118 -0.30 15.49 6.62
CA ASP A 118 -1.39 16.24 5.97
C ASP A 118 -2.14 15.40 4.93
N ALA A 119 -2.55 14.19 5.32
CA ALA A 119 -3.25 13.28 4.44
C ALA A 119 -4.72 13.69 4.27
N LYS A 120 -5.22 13.67 3.03
CA LYS A 120 -6.63 13.94 2.69
C LYS A 120 -7.36 12.70 2.21
N VAL A 121 -6.63 11.66 1.83
CA VAL A 121 -7.19 10.39 1.35
C VAL A 121 -6.61 9.24 2.16
N ALA A 122 -7.46 8.29 2.50
CA ALA A 122 -7.06 7.04 3.15
C ALA A 122 -7.71 5.83 2.49
N LEU A 123 -7.01 4.69 2.54
CA LEU A 123 -7.52 3.39 2.14
C LEU A 123 -7.45 2.45 3.34
N THR A 124 -8.50 1.67 3.56
CA THR A 124 -8.60 0.79 4.74
C THR A 124 -9.45 -0.45 4.46
N THR A 125 -9.35 -1.45 5.32
CA THR A 125 -10.31 -2.57 5.35
C THR A 125 -11.52 -2.23 6.20
N SER A 126 -12.66 -2.88 5.94
CA SER A 126 -13.96 -2.54 6.56
C SER A 126 -13.98 -2.71 8.09
N ASP A 127 -13.20 -3.64 8.62
CA ASP A 127 -13.03 -3.88 10.06
C ASP A 127 -12.30 -2.73 10.78
N LEU A 128 -11.49 -1.95 10.05
CA LEU A 128 -10.72 -0.82 10.58
C LEU A 128 -11.35 0.54 10.24
N ALA A 129 -12.29 0.57 9.30
CA ALA A 129 -12.82 1.81 8.73
C ALA A 129 -13.48 2.72 9.78
N ALA A 130 -14.22 2.16 10.74
CA ALA A 130 -14.89 2.94 11.79
C ALA A 130 -13.90 3.65 12.72
N GLU A 131 -12.76 3.02 13.04
CA GLU A 131 -11.71 3.66 13.85
C GLU A 131 -11.06 4.83 13.10
N LEU A 132 -10.77 4.64 11.81
CA LEU A 132 -10.14 5.67 10.98
C LEU A 132 -11.09 6.86 10.73
N ALA A 133 -12.38 6.60 10.47
CA ALA A 133 -13.39 7.64 10.34
C ALA A 133 -13.54 8.45 11.65
N ARG A 134 -13.61 7.78 12.80
CA ARG A 134 -13.67 8.43 14.12
C ARG A 134 -12.45 9.30 14.39
N ALA A 135 -11.27 8.84 14.02
CA ALA A 135 -10.04 9.63 14.13
C ALA A 135 -10.13 10.91 13.30
N SER A 136 -10.56 10.80 12.03
CA SER A 136 -10.75 11.93 11.12
C SER A 136 -11.79 12.92 11.66
N ASP A 137 -12.96 12.43 12.08
CA ASP A 137 -14.09 13.27 12.52
C ASP A 137 -13.77 14.07 13.77
N ALA A 138 -12.86 13.56 14.61
CA ALA A 138 -12.40 14.25 15.82
C ALA A 138 -11.36 15.37 15.53
N LEU A 139 -10.88 15.50 14.29
CA LEU A 139 -9.96 16.56 13.89
C LEU A 139 -10.70 17.85 13.50
N PRO A 140 -10.02 19.02 13.54
CA PRO A 140 -10.52 20.25 12.92
C PRO A 140 -10.84 20.02 11.42
N GLU A 141 -11.86 20.70 10.90
CA GLU A 141 -12.37 20.49 9.54
C GLU A 141 -11.26 20.50 8.46
N GLY A 142 -10.34 21.46 8.50
CA GLY A 142 -9.24 21.56 7.52
C GLY A 142 -8.18 20.46 7.62
N GLN A 143 -8.21 19.62 8.68
CA GLN A 143 -7.25 18.53 8.89
C GLN A 143 -7.89 17.14 8.68
N ARG A 144 -9.19 17.08 8.40
CA ARG A 144 -9.91 15.82 8.17
C ARG A 144 -9.55 15.19 6.85
N LEU A 145 -9.81 13.88 6.76
CA LEU A 145 -9.82 13.19 5.48
C LEU A 145 -11.00 13.69 4.63
N ALA A 146 -10.73 13.94 3.35
CA ALA A 146 -11.77 14.24 2.37
C ALA A 146 -12.37 12.96 1.77
N HIS A 147 -11.56 11.89 1.66
CA HIS A 147 -12.00 10.64 1.06
C HIS A 147 -11.47 9.42 1.83
N LEU A 148 -12.33 8.43 1.99
CA LEU A 148 -12.02 7.13 2.58
C LEU A 148 -12.45 6.02 1.62
N ILE A 149 -11.51 5.22 1.13
CA ILE A 149 -11.78 4.05 0.30
C ILE A 149 -11.73 2.81 1.17
N VAL A 150 -12.81 2.04 1.18
CA VAL A 150 -12.98 0.88 2.07
C VAL A 150 -13.11 -0.40 1.25
N THR A 151 -12.33 -1.43 1.59
CA THR A 151 -12.41 -2.77 1.00
C THR A 151 -12.83 -3.80 2.05
N HIS A 152 -13.50 -4.87 1.58
CA HIS A 152 -13.73 -6.09 2.36
C HIS A 152 -12.71 -7.15 1.96
N PHE A 153 -12.41 -8.09 2.84
CA PHE A 153 -11.53 -9.22 2.49
C PHE A 153 -12.14 -10.09 1.38
N THR A 154 -13.47 -10.19 1.36
CA THR A 154 -14.24 -10.91 0.31
C THR A 154 -14.14 -10.28 -1.08
N ASP A 155 -13.63 -9.06 -1.23
CA ASP A 155 -13.27 -8.50 -2.54
C ASP A 155 -12.06 -9.23 -3.15
N ALA A 156 -11.29 -9.97 -2.33
CA ALA A 156 -10.12 -10.72 -2.75
C ALA A 156 -10.28 -12.24 -2.70
N PHE A 157 -11.32 -12.79 -2.07
CA PHE A 157 -11.64 -14.21 -2.09
C PHE A 157 -13.13 -14.43 -1.83
N ASP A 158 -13.68 -15.57 -2.26
CA ASP A 158 -15.13 -15.83 -2.23
C ASP A 158 -15.63 -16.53 -0.96
N GLY A 159 -14.74 -16.88 -0.05
CA GLY A 159 -15.08 -17.56 1.19
C GLY A 159 -15.35 -19.08 1.08
N ASN A 160 -15.43 -19.63 -0.12
CA ASN A 160 -15.76 -21.05 -0.37
C ASN A 160 -14.51 -21.93 -0.49
N VAL A 161 -13.37 -21.48 0.02
CA VAL A 161 -12.10 -22.19 -0.08
C VAL A 161 -12.02 -23.28 0.97
N THR A 162 -11.65 -24.49 0.55
CA THR A 162 -11.51 -25.67 1.42
C THR A 162 -10.11 -26.28 1.31
N GLY A 163 -9.75 -27.15 2.26
CA GLY A 163 -8.47 -27.84 2.26
C GLY A 163 -7.30 -26.95 2.68
N ALA A 164 -6.13 -27.16 2.08
CA ALA A 164 -4.89 -26.50 2.48
C ALA A 164 -4.88 -24.97 2.22
N ASP A 165 -5.71 -24.50 1.30
CA ASP A 165 -5.81 -23.07 0.94
C ASP A 165 -6.86 -22.33 1.77
N ALA A 166 -7.64 -23.01 2.60
CA ALA A 166 -8.64 -22.38 3.45
C ALA A 166 -8.00 -21.50 4.53
N PRO A 167 -8.65 -20.39 4.90
CA PRO A 167 -8.20 -19.64 6.05
C PRO A 167 -8.31 -20.48 7.33
N PRO A 168 -7.50 -20.20 8.37
CA PRO A 168 -7.70 -20.80 9.68
C PRO A 168 -9.14 -20.59 10.17
N GLU A 169 -9.75 -21.61 10.76
CA GLU A 169 -11.14 -21.57 11.24
C GLU A 169 -11.40 -20.34 12.13
N ALA A 170 -10.47 -20.01 13.01
CA ALA A 170 -10.56 -18.86 13.91
C ALA A 170 -10.60 -17.51 13.19
N TRP A 171 -10.24 -17.43 11.90
CA TRP A 171 -10.25 -16.20 11.11
C TRP A 171 -11.44 -16.10 10.17
N THR A 172 -12.17 -17.19 9.95
CA THR A 172 -13.22 -17.29 8.94
C THR A 172 -14.31 -16.23 9.15
N ASP A 173 -14.85 -16.14 10.36
CA ASP A 173 -15.91 -15.17 10.68
C ASP A 173 -15.44 -13.73 10.46
N TRP A 174 -14.23 -13.40 10.91
CA TRP A 174 -13.64 -12.07 10.71
C TRP A 174 -13.45 -11.72 9.22
N LEU A 175 -12.92 -12.65 8.43
CA LEU A 175 -12.66 -12.45 7.00
C LEU A 175 -13.96 -12.31 6.19
N LEU A 176 -15.02 -13.03 6.59
CA LEU A 176 -16.32 -13.03 5.90
C LEU A 176 -17.27 -11.94 6.40
N THR A 177 -16.96 -11.29 7.53
CA THR A 177 -17.82 -10.24 8.07
C THR A 177 -17.75 -8.98 7.22
N HIS A 178 -18.91 -8.55 6.71
CA HIS A 178 -19.07 -7.28 6.01
C HIS A 178 -19.48 -6.20 7.02
N HIS A 179 -18.55 -5.32 7.35
CA HIS A 179 -18.85 -4.15 8.16
C HIS A 179 -19.45 -3.05 7.28
N ALA A 180 -20.47 -2.36 7.79
CA ALA A 180 -21.05 -1.21 7.10
C ALA A 180 -19.99 -0.10 6.91
N LEU A 181 -20.06 0.59 5.78
CA LEU A 181 -19.21 1.75 5.53
C LEU A 181 -19.56 2.85 6.55
N PRO A 182 -18.60 3.36 7.31
CA PRO A 182 -18.87 4.42 8.28
C PRO A 182 -19.17 5.74 7.56
N PRO A 183 -19.95 6.65 8.16
CA PRO A 183 -19.98 8.02 7.70
C PRO A 183 -18.61 8.70 7.90
N LEU A 184 -18.33 9.72 7.12
CA LEU A 184 -17.12 10.56 7.22
C LEU A 184 -17.55 12.03 7.23
N ALA A 185 -17.32 12.74 8.33
CA ALA A 185 -17.76 14.12 8.48
C ALA A 185 -17.08 15.08 7.51
N GLY A 186 -17.85 15.64 6.58
CA GLY A 186 -17.36 16.55 5.55
C GLY A 186 -16.59 15.88 4.42
N GLY A 187 -16.59 14.55 4.36
CA GLY A 187 -15.92 13.76 3.33
C GLY A 187 -16.81 12.72 2.68
N GLU A 188 -16.23 11.95 1.78
CA GLU A 188 -16.89 10.88 1.03
C GLU A 188 -16.28 9.52 1.36
N VAL A 189 -17.12 8.49 1.50
CA VAL A 189 -16.67 7.10 1.66
C VAL A 189 -17.05 6.33 0.39
N LEU A 190 -16.05 5.72 -0.24
CA LEU A 190 -16.22 4.90 -1.43
C LEU A 190 -15.98 3.43 -1.09
N SER A 191 -16.77 2.55 -1.67
CA SER A 191 -16.46 1.13 -1.68
C SER A 191 -15.28 0.85 -2.63
N TRP A 192 -14.55 -0.25 -2.36
CA TRP A 192 -13.50 -0.74 -3.26
C TRP A 192 -14.02 -0.99 -4.68
N HIS A 193 -15.24 -1.54 -4.78
CA HIS A 193 -15.88 -1.78 -6.06
C HIS A 193 -16.09 -0.48 -6.84
N ASP A 194 -16.66 0.55 -6.22
CA ASP A 194 -16.90 1.85 -6.85
C ASP A 194 -15.60 2.58 -7.20
N ALA A 195 -14.56 2.41 -6.37
CA ALA A 195 -13.25 2.98 -6.65
C ALA A 195 -12.59 2.38 -7.92
N LEU A 196 -12.92 1.13 -8.27
CA LEU A 196 -12.40 0.44 -9.44
C LEU A 196 -13.38 0.37 -10.63
N ALA A 197 -14.63 0.85 -10.48
CA ALA A 197 -15.73 0.57 -11.42
C ALA A 197 -15.57 1.23 -12.79
N ASN A 198 -14.93 2.39 -12.88
CA ASN A 198 -14.91 3.21 -14.10
C ASN A 198 -13.52 3.25 -14.73
N ASP A 199 -13.47 3.30 -16.06
CA ASP A 199 -12.26 3.59 -16.81
C ASP A 199 -12.04 5.12 -16.81
N LEU A 200 -11.29 5.56 -15.81
CA LEU A 200 -10.93 6.97 -15.62
C LEU A 200 -9.57 7.27 -16.28
N PRO A 201 -9.31 8.54 -16.64
CA PRO A 201 -8.03 8.91 -17.22
C PRO A 201 -6.90 8.69 -16.21
N LEU A 202 -5.92 7.89 -16.62
CA LEU A 202 -4.74 7.62 -15.80
C LEU A 202 -3.78 8.82 -15.88
N PRO A 203 -3.33 9.40 -14.75
CA PRO A 203 -2.39 10.50 -14.77
C PRO A 203 -1.04 10.09 -15.38
N ALA A 204 -0.32 11.04 -15.98
CA ALA A 204 1.05 10.79 -16.41
C ALA A 204 1.91 10.36 -15.21
N LEU A 205 2.82 9.40 -15.42
CA LEU A 205 3.81 9.06 -14.41
C LEU A 205 4.89 10.15 -14.39
N ASP A 206 5.00 10.86 -13.27
CA ASP A 206 5.90 12.00 -13.11
C ASP A 206 6.66 11.92 -11.78
N VAL A 207 7.27 10.77 -11.51
CA VAL A 207 8.14 10.55 -10.35
C VAL A 207 9.48 9.99 -10.78
N GLY A 208 10.53 10.48 -10.14
CA GLY A 208 11.90 10.01 -10.33
C GLY A 208 12.47 9.34 -9.07
N PRO A 209 13.70 8.84 -9.15
CA PRO A 209 14.35 8.13 -8.03
C PRO A 209 14.47 8.95 -6.75
N ALA A 210 14.58 10.27 -6.85
CA ALA A 210 14.76 11.17 -5.72
C ALA A 210 13.45 11.59 -5.04
N ASP A 211 12.31 11.37 -5.70
CA ASP A 211 11.00 11.68 -5.12
C ASP A 211 10.67 10.75 -3.95
N LEU A 212 9.89 11.24 -2.98
CA LEU A 212 9.40 10.42 -1.88
C LEU A 212 8.44 9.34 -2.40
N SER A 213 8.54 8.15 -1.84
CA SER A 213 7.69 7.01 -2.20
C SER A 213 6.89 6.47 -1.02
N ILE A 214 7.50 6.41 0.15
CA ILE A 214 6.86 5.83 1.34
C ILE A 214 7.31 6.56 2.60
N LEU A 215 6.40 6.74 3.54
CA LEU A 215 6.59 7.42 4.81
C LEU A 215 6.14 6.53 5.98
N PRO A 216 6.89 5.45 6.31
CA PRO A 216 6.58 4.62 7.47
C PRO A 216 6.91 5.37 8.76
N TYR A 217 6.10 5.13 9.80
CA TYR A 217 6.31 5.73 11.11
C TYR A 217 7.00 4.77 12.06
N THR A 218 7.94 5.29 12.83
CA THR A 218 8.60 4.55 13.90
C THR A 218 8.14 5.07 15.26
N SER A 219 7.85 4.16 16.19
CA SER A 219 7.67 4.51 17.60
C SER A 219 8.99 5.01 18.16
N GLY A 220 9.14 6.33 18.29
CA GLY A 220 10.28 6.90 19.01
C GLY A 220 10.27 6.46 20.48
N THR A 221 11.45 6.33 21.09
CA THR A 221 11.58 6.01 22.53
C THR A 221 11.05 7.13 23.42
N THR A 222 10.83 8.33 22.88
CA THR A 222 10.37 9.53 23.61
C THR A 222 9.52 10.41 22.68
N GLY A 223 8.20 10.32 22.76
CA GLY A 223 7.28 11.21 22.06
C GLY A 223 6.43 10.55 20.95
N LEU A 224 5.82 11.37 20.11
CA LEU A 224 4.98 10.92 19.00
C LEU A 224 5.82 10.18 17.95
N PRO A 225 5.23 9.20 17.24
CA PRO A 225 5.87 8.51 16.12
C PRO A 225 6.36 9.51 15.06
N LYS A 226 7.51 9.20 14.45
CA LYS A 226 8.14 10.04 13.42
C LYS A 226 8.09 9.36 12.07
N GLY A 227 7.67 10.10 11.04
CA GLY A 227 7.66 9.64 9.66
C GLY A 227 9.07 9.55 9.08
N CYS A 228 9.49 8.35 8.66
CA CYS A 228 10.77 8.11 8.02
C CYS A 228 10.63 8.34 6.51
N MET A 229 11.29 9.36 5.97
CA MET A 229 11.21 9.74 4.57
C MET A 229 12.07 8.80 3.70
N HIS A 230 11.41 7.97 2.88
CA HIS A 230 12.08 7.09 1.93
C HIS A 230 11.76 7.50 0.49
N THR A 231 12.82 7.71 -0.29
CA THR A 231 12.70 7.95 -1.74
C THR A 231 12.53 6.63 -2.50
N HIS A 232 12.08 6.73 -3.76
CA HIS A 232 12.06 5.56 -4.65
C HIS A 232 13.42 4.88 -4.72
N ALA A 233 14.51 5.64 -4.82
CA ALA A 233 15.87 5.10 -4.88
C ALA A 233 16.27 4.35 -3.60
N SER A 234 15.92 4.86 -2.42
CA SER A 234 16.30 4.22 -1.15
C SER A 234 15.59 2.88 -0.94
N VAL A 235 14.30 2.81 -1.29
CA VAL A 235 13.54 1.55 -1.22
C VAL A 235 13.99 0.57 -2.30
N MET A 236 14.24 1.06 -3.53
CA MET A 236 14.78 0.24 -4.62
C MET A 236 16.13 -0.40 -4.25
N HIS A 237 17.01 0.37 -3.59
CA HIS A 237 18.28 -0.14 -3.10
C HIS A 237 18.07 -1.31 -2.13
N ASN A 238 17.16 -1.18 -1.18
CA ASN A 238 16.83 -2.25 -0.22
C ASN A 238 16.22 -3.49 -0.91
N ALA A 239 15.30 -3.29 -1.83
CA ALA A 239 14.67 -4.39 -2.57
C ALA A 239 15.71 -5.19 -3.36
N MET A 240 16.62 -4.52 -4.07
CA MET A 240 17.71 -5.16 -4.79
C MET A 240 18.70 -5.85 -3.85
N ALA A 241 19.09 -5.20 -2.76
CA ALA A 241 20.00 -5.77 -1.77
C ALA A 241 19.43 -7.07 -1.19
N SER A 242 18.15 -7.08 -0.85
CA SER A 242 17.45 -8.27 -0.33
C SER A 242 17.40 -9.41 -1.37
N GLY A 243 17.09 -9.10 -2.63
CA GLY A 243 17.08 -10.07 -3.72
C GLY A 243 18.47 -10.69 -3.96
N ILE A 244 19.52 -9.87 -4.01
CA ILE A 244 20.91 -10.32 -4.20
C ILE A 244 21.37 -11.14 -2.99
N TRP A 245 21.07 -10.69 -1.77
CA TRP A 245 21.45 -11.38 -0.54
C TRP A 245 20.76 -12.74 -0.41
N GLY A 246 19.45 -12.78 -0.67
CA GLY A 246 18.62 -13.99 -0.62
C GLY A 246 18.83 -14.96 -1.80
N ASN A 247 19.64 -14.58 -2.80
CA ASN A 247 19.81 -15.34 -4.05
C ASN A 247 18.46 -15.58 -4.77
N GLY A 248 17.60 -14.55 -4.73
CA GLY A 248 16.29 -14.61 -5.40
C GLY A 248 16.45 -14.82 -6.90
N THR A 249 15.73 -15.80 -7.43
CA THR A 249 15.61 -16.05 -8.88
C THR A 249 14.24 -15.59 -9.36
N PRO A 250 14.06 -15.35 -10.66
CA PRO A 250 12.76 -15.01 -11.24
C PRO A 250 11.80 -16.22 -11.31
N GLU A 251 12.23 -17.41 -10.92
CA GLU A 251 11.47 -18.65 -10.98
C GLU A 251 10.51 -18.85 -9.80
#